data_113e1cb72b156318d3f8acd27cc3cfb7
#
_entry.id   113e1cb72b156318d3f8acd27cc3cfb7
#
_cell.length_a   1.000
_cell.length_b   1.000
_cell.length_c   1.000
_cell.angle_alpha   90.00
_cell.angle_beta   90.00
_cell.angle_gamma   90.00
#
_symmetry.space_group_name_H-M   'P 1'
#
loop_
_entity.id
_entity.type
_entity.pdbx_description
1 polymer ?
#
loop_
_entity_poly.entity_id
_entity_poly.type
_entity_poly.pdbx_seq_one_letter_code
_entity_poly.pdbx_strand_id
1 'polypeptide(L)'
;MKYCSECGQPVVTRTPGDDNRERSVCEACGTVHYVNPKIVVGCVPERDGRILLCKRAIEPRSGYWTVPAGFMELGESTAEGAARETLEEACARVEIGRLFASVDVVDAGQLHLFFTARLLGDYAAGAESLEVAMFSEDDIPWDDIAFQSGRFALQMYFEDKGRNNGVHIHELRRSKS
;
A
#
# COMPACT_ATOMS: atom_id res chain seq x y z
N MET A 1 -16.07 8.19 -12.72
CA MET A 1 -17.34 8.43 -11.98
C MET A 1 -18.47 8.52 -13.00
N LYS A 2 -19.67 7.97 -12.72
CA LYS A 2 -20.82 8.02 -13.64
C LYS A 2 -21.88 9.04 -13.20
N TYR A 3 -22.01 9.22 -11.90
CA TYR A 3 -23.03 10.10 -11.29
C TYR A 3 -22.39 11.04 -10.28
N CYS A 4 -22.98 12.22 -10.12
CA CYS A 4 -22.57 13.24 -9.17
C CYS A 4 -22.88 12.81 -7.74
N SER A 5 -21.90 12.91 -6.82
CA SER A 5 -22.11 12.60 -5.40
C SER A 5 -23.04 13.59 -4.69
N GLU A 6 -23.19 14.81 -5.23
CA GLU A 6 -23.99 15.88 -4.60
C GLU A 6 -25.46 15.83 -4.99
N CYS A 7 -25.77 15.57 -6.26
CA CYS A 7 -27.15 15.66 -6.75
C CYS A 7 -27.66 14.41 -7.48
N GLY A 8 -26.83 13.37 -7.62
CA GLY A 8 -27.21 12.11 -8.27
C GLY A 8 -27.33 12.16 -9.80
N GLN A 9 -27.18 13.33 -10.43
CA GLN A 9 -27.28 13.45 -11.90
C GLN A 9 -26.03 12.93 -12.59
N PRO A 10 -26.12 12.52 -13.88
CA PRO A 10 -24.96 12.09 -14.66
C PRO A 10 -23.88 13.16 -14.71
N VAL A 11 -22.62 12.72 -14.77
CA VAL A 11 -21.47 13.63 -14.97
C VAL A 11 -20.88 13.43 -16.37
N VAL A 12 -20.30 14.49 -16.91
CA VAL A 12 -19.55 14.48 -18.16
C VAL A 12 -18.05 14.67 -17.89
N THR A 13 -17.21 14.14 -18.75
CA THR A 13 -15.76 14.40 -18.71
C THR A 13 -15.45 15.60 -19.57
N ARG A 14 -14.93 16.67 -18.97
CA ARG A 14 -14.47 17.87 -19.67
C ARG A 14 -13.44 18.62 -18.85
N THR A 15 -12.67 19.49 -19.49
CA THR A 15 -11.75 20.40 -18.80
C THR A 15 -12.56 21.61 -18.28
N PRO A 16 -12.62 21.83 -16.95
CA PRO A 16 -13.23 23.04 -16.39
C PRO A 16 -12.46 24.30 -16.83
N GLY A 17 -13.12 25.45 -16.83
CA GLY A 17 -12.53 26.70 -17.35
C GLY A 17 -11.22 27.14 -16.69
N ASP A 18 -11.02 26.77 -15.42
CA ASP A 18 -9.85 27.14 -14.61
C ASP A 18 -8.88 25.95 -14.38
N ASP A 19 -9.06 24.82 -15.09
CA ASP A 19 -8.21 23.61 -14.97
C ASP A 19 -7.49 23.33 -16.28
N ASN A 20 -6.41 22.55 -16.22
CA ASN A 20 -5.63 22.08 -17.37
C ASN A 20 -5.80 20.58 -17.62
N ARG A 21 -6.73 19.92 -16.91
CA ARG A 21 -7.01 18.48 -17.02
C ARG A 21 -8.49 18.22 -17.12
N GLU A 22 -8.82 17.11 -17.75
CA GLU A 22 -10.19 16.58 -17.76
C GLU A 22 -10.62 16.17 -16.36
N ARG A 23 -11.85 16.54 -15.98
CA ARG A 23 -12.50 16.19 -14.72
C ARG A 23 -13.89 15.64 -14.99
N SER A 24 -14.45 14.91 -14.01
CA SER A 24 -15.86 14.61 -14.01
C SER A 24 -16.64 15.85 -13.53
N VAL A 25 -17.47 16.43 -14.39
CA VAL A 25 -18.23 17.66 -14.11
C VAL A 25 -19.73 17.35 -14.16
N CYS A 26 -20.47 17.77 -13.15
CA CYS A 26 -21.91 17.69 -13.15
C CYS A 26 -22.48 18.96 -13.80
N GLU A 27 -23.17 18.83 -14.94
CA GLU A 27 -23.77 19.97 -15.62
C GLU A 27 -25.04 20.47 -14.91
N ALA A 28 -25.69 19.62 -14.11
CA ALA A 28 -26.92 20.00 -13.39
C ALA A 28 -26.66 20.89 -12.17
N CYS A 29 -25.60 20.63 -11.39
CA CYS A 29 -25.28 21.42 -10.18
C CYS A 29 -23.92 22.13 -10.25
N GLY A 30 -23.18 21.99 -11.33
CA GLY A 30 -21.88 22.64 -11.54
C GLY A 30 -20.70 22.02 -10.77
N THR A 31 -20.92 20.96 -9.97
CA THR A 31 -19.86 20.35 -9.16
C THR A 31 -18.78 19.73 -10.04
N VAL A 32 -17.52 20.08 -9.75
CA VAL A 32 -16.32 19.46 -10.34
C VAL A 32 -15.77 18.42 -9.36
N HIS A 33 -15.64 17.17 -9.82
CA HIS A 33 -15.15 16.07 -9.00
C HIS A 33 -13.66 15.84 -9.25
N TYR A 34 -12.87 15.96 -8.20
CA TYR A 34 -11.44 15.67 -8.21
C TYR A 34 -11.19 14.25 -7.75
N VAL A 35 -10.28 13.56 -8.43
CA VAL A 35 -9.81 12.22 -8.05
C VAL A 35 -8.32 12.31 -7.76
N ASN A 36 -7.95 11.99 -6.53
CA ASN A 36 -6.56 11.95 -6.09
C ASN A 36 -6.03 10.51 -6.04
N PRO A 37 -4.72 10.31 -6.09
CA PRO A 37 -4.13 9.00 -5.84
C PRO A 37 -4.57 8.45 -4.47
N LYS A 38 -4.81 7.14 -4.41
CA LYS A 38 -5.08 6.44 -3.16
C LYS A 38 -3.77 6.16 -2.43
N ILE A 39 -3.79 6.29 -1.11
CA ILE A 39 -2.63 5.97 -0.28
C ILE A 39 -2.78 4.51 0.19
N VAL A 40 -1.72 3.74 0.01
CA VAL A 40 -1.54 2.40 0.57
C VAL A 40 -0.46 2.50 1.64
N VAL A 41 -0.70 1.94 2.80
CA VAL A 41 0.22 1.96 3.93
C VAL A 41 0.53 0.54 4.39
N GLY A 42 1.79 0.28 4.68
CA GLY A 42 2.22 -1.03 5.16
C GLY A 42 3.52 -0.94 5.95
N CYS A 43 3.92 -2.04 6.51
CA CYS A 43 5.19 -2.12 7.22
C CYS A 43 5.91 -3.45 6.97
N VAL A 44 7.18 -3.49 7.35
CA VAL A 44 7.99 -4.70 7.40
C VAL A 44 8.16 -5.08 8.87
N PRO A 45 7.29 -5.97 9.41
CA PRO A 45 7.39 -6.40 10.81
C PRO A 45 8.58 -7.33 10.98
N GLU A 46 9.51 -6.95 11.84
CA GLU A 46 10.76 -7.70 12.10
C GLU A 46 10.81 -8.22 13.53
N ARG A 47 11.39 -9.40 13.71
CA ARG A 47 11.80 -9.97 14.98
C ARG A 47 12.97 -10.94 14.77
N ASP A 48 14.04 -10.74 15.54
CA ASP A 48 15.24 -11.61 15.57
C ASP A 48 15.87 -11.81 14.16
N GLY A 49 15.93 -10.73 13.36
CA GLY A 49 16.50 -10.76 12.01
C GLY A 49 15.62 -11.40 10.94
N ARG A 50 14.38 -11.75 11.30
CA ARG A 50 13.38 -12.27 10.37
C ARG A 50 12.22 -11.30 10.20
N ILE A 51 11.62 -11.30 9.03
CA ILE A 51 10.46 -10.47 8.69
C ILE A 51 9.20 -11.32 8.51
N LEU A 52 8.06 -10.73 8.87
CA LEU A 52 6.74 -11.35 8.69
C LEU A 52 6.21 -11.03 7.30
N LEU A 53 5.79 -12.06 6.57
CA LEU A 53 5.02 -11.93 5.34
C LEU A 53 3.67 -12.63 5.46
N CYS A 54 2.69 -12.13 4.72
CA CYS A 54 1.34 -12.67 4.59
C CYS A 54 1.15 -13.28 3.21
N LYS A 55 0.58 -14.48 3.12
CA LYS A 55 0.21 -15.12 1.86
C LYS A 55 -1.23 -14.77 1.56
N ARG A 56 -1.48 -14.05 0.51
CA ARG A 56 -2.79 -13.47 0.18
C ARG A 56 -3.88 -14.52 -0.04
N ALA A 57 -5.03 -14.34 0.60
CA ALA A 57 -6.24 -15.13 0.35
C ALA A 57 -7.14 -14.54 -0.75
N ILE A 58 -6.93 -13.25 -1.10
CA ILE A 58 -7.81 -12.47 -1.98
C ILE A 58 -7.12 -12.02 -3.27
N GLU A 59 -7.91 -11.81 -4.31
CA GLU A 59 -7.44 -11.19 -5.55
C GLU A 59 -7.22 -9.66 -5.40
N PRO A 60 -6.32 -9.06 -6.18
CA PRO A 60 -5.40 -9.70 -7.13
C PRO A 60 -4.25 -10.43 -6.42
N ARG A 61 -3.67 -11.41 -7.11
CA ARG A 61 -2.50 -12.16 -6.63
C ARG A 61 -2.76 -13.06 -5.41
N SER A 62 -3.92 -13.71 -5.34
CA SER A 62 -4.17 -14.77 -4.35
C SER A 62 -3.08 -15.86 -4.43
N GLY A 63 -2.62 -16.34 -3.29
CA GLY A 63 -1.54 -17.34 -3.17
C GLY A 63 -0.11 -16.79 -3.19
N TYR A 64 0.08 -15.49 -3.46
CA TYR A 64 1.38 -14.83 -3.43
C TYR A 64 1.66 -14.20 -2.05
N TRP A 65 2.94 -14.01 -1.74
CA TRP A 65 3.40 -13.39 -0.50
C TRP A 65 3.47 -11.87 -0.62
N THR A 66 3.19 -11.19 0.47
CA THR A 66 3.30 -9.72 0.56
C THR A 66 3.70 -9.29 1.97
N VAL A 67 4.26 -8.10 2.09
CA VAL A 67 4.27 -7.38 3.38
C VAL A 67 2.84 -6.98 3.72
N PRO A 68 2.43 -6.99 5.00
CA PRO A 68 1.10 -6.50 5.38
C PRO A 68 0.93 -5.04 4.97
N ALA A 69 -0.10 -4.77 4.17
CA ALA A 69 -0.36 -3.44 3.62
C ALA A 69 -1.74 -3.34 2.95
N GLY A 70 -2.42 -2.23 3.15
CA GLY A 70 -3.69 -1.93 2.50
C GLY A 70 -3.98 -0.44 2.40
N PHE A 71 -5.20 -0.10 2.04
CA PHE A 71 -5.60 1.30 1.85
C PHE A 71 -5.72 2.02 3.19
N MET A 72 -5.11 3.21 3.24
CA MET A 72 -5.29 4.12 4.36
C MET A 72 -6.75 4.56 4.46
N GLU A 73 -7.29 4.57 5.67
CA GLU A 73 -8.65 5.02 5.97
C GLU A 73 -8.72 6.47 6.45
N LEU A 74 -9.91 7.06 6.38
CA LEU A 74 -10.12 8.40 6.92
C LEU A 74 -10.06 8.37 8.45
N GLY A 75 -9.36 9.35 9.04
CA GLY A 75 -9.26 9.50 10.49
C GLY A 75 -8.08 8.79 11.13
N GLU A 76 -7.25 8.10 10.34
CA GLU A 76 -6.00 7.50 10.81
C GLU A 76 -4.76 8.18 10.21
N SER A 77 -3.65 8.14 10.91
CA SER A 77 -2.34 8.46 10.35
C SER A 77 -1.79 7.31 9.53
N THR A 78 -0.79 7.57 8.68
CA THR A 78 -0.14 6.52 7.87
C THR A 78 0.47 5.41 8.71
N ALA A 79 0.99 5.73 9.91
CA ALA A 79 1.55 4.76 10.84
C ALA A 79 0.45 3.91 11.50
N GLU A 80 -0.67 4.52 11.90
CA GLU A 80 -1.83 3.80 12.46
C GLU A 80 -2.43 2.85 11.42
N GLY A 81 -2.57 3.29 10.16
CA GLY A 81 -3.04 2.45 9.07
C GLY A 81 -2.12 1.24 8.84
N ALA A 82 -0.79 1.43 8.81
CA ALA A 82 0.15 0.32 8.66
C ALA A 82 0.08 -0.69 9.83
N ALA A 83 -0.15 -0.21 11.06
CA ALA A 83 -0.35 -1.08 12.22
C ALA A 83 -1.68 -1.83 12.15
N ARG A 84 -2.77 -1.17 11.73
CA ARG A 84 -4.09 -1.78 11.55
C ARG A 84 -4.04 -2.89 10.49
N GLU A 85 -3.49 -2.62 9.31
CA GLU A 85 -3.34 -3.62 8.24
C GLU A 85 -2.55 -4.85 8.72
N THR A 86 -1.48 -4.64 9.51
CA THR A 86 -0.72 -5.76 10.08
C THR A 86 -1.55 -6.57 11.07
N LEU A 87 -2.40 -5.92 11.86
CA LEU A 87 -3.31 -6.60 12.78
C LEU A 87 -4.40 -7.39 12.02
N GLU A 88 -4.94 -6.85 10.95
CA GLU A 88 -6.00 -7.46 10.14
C GLU A 88 -5.49 -8.65 9.33
N GLU A 89 -4.33 -8.50 8.65
CA GLU A 89 -3.79 -9.53 7.77
C GLU A 89 -3.00 -10.62 8.50
N ALA A 90 -2.34 -10.26 9.62
CA ALA A 90 -1.44 -11.18 10.34
C ALA A 90 -1.84 -11.42 11.80
N CYS A 91 -2.96 -10.89 12.30
CA CYS A 91 -3.34 -10.90 13.72
C CYS A 91 -2.17 -10.49 14.64
N ALA A 92 -1.26 -9.64 14.13
CA ALA A 92 -0.01 -9.29 14.78
C ALA A 92 -0.02 -7.83 15.23
N ARG A 93 0.50 -7.58 16.43
CA ARG A 93 0.77 -6.23 16.92
C ARG A 93 2.19 -5.82 16.57
N VAL A 94 2.36 -4.56 16.20
CA VAL A 94 3.66 -4.00 15.85
C VAL A 94 3.88 -2.65 16.54
N GLU A 95 5.13 -2.34 16.77
CA GLU A 95 5.59 -0.99 17.06
C GLU A 95 6.15 -0.39 15.77
N ILE A 96 5.42 0.57 15.19
CA ILE A 96 5.82 1.21 13.94
C ILE A 96 7.05 2.08 14.17
N GLY A 97 8.03 1.90 13.31
CA GLY A 97 9.27 2.66 13.29
C GLY A 97 9.23 3.80 12.27
N ARG A 98 10.33 3.98 11.53
CA ARG A 98 10.44 5.04 10.54
C ARG A 98 9.79 4.70 9.20
N LEU A 99 9.29 5.70 8.49
CA LEU A 99 9.04 5.60 7.06
C LEU A 99 10.39 5.40 6.35
N PHE A 100 10.53 4.35 5.55
CA PHE A 100 11.78 4.05 4.86
C PHE A 100 11.66 3.87 3.34
N ALA A 101 10.44 3.60 2.83
CA ALA A 101 10.22 3.50 1.40
C ALA A 101 8.90 4.17 0.99
N SER A 102 8.94 4.84 -0.17
CA SER A 102 7.81 5.47 -0.85
C SER A 102 7.83 5.04 -2.30
N VAL A 103 6.73 4.47 -2.80
CA VAL A 103 6.62 3.97 -4.16
C VAL A 103 5.42 4.57 -4.87
N ASP A 104 5.68 5.33 -5.92
CA ASP A 104 4.66 5.86 -6.81
C ASP A 104 4.21 4.78 -7.80
N VAL A 105 3.01 4.23 -7.65
CA VAL A 105 2.40 3.28 -8.58
C VAL A 105 1.49 4.06 -9.53
N VAL A 106 2.13 4.75 -10.49
CA VAL A 106 1.50 5.82 -11.27
C VAL A 106 0.28 5.34 -12.07
N ASP A 107 0.39 4.21 -12.76
CA ASP A 107 -0.71 3.70 -13.59
C ASP A 107 -1.90 3.18 -12.79
N ALA A 108 -1.69 2.84 -11.52
CA ALA A 108 -2.77 2.47 -10.59
C ALA A 108 -3.35 3.69 -9.86
N GLY A 109 -2.71 4.87 -9.98
CA GLY A 109 -3.08 6.06 -9.21
C GLY A 109 -2.95 5.81 -7.70
N GLN A 110 -1.82 5.24 -7.27
CA GLN A 110 -1.56 4.90 -5.87
C GLN A 110 -0.19 5.42 -5.42
N LEU A 111 -0.10 5.77 -4.14
CA LEU A 111 1.14 6.04 -3.42
C LEU A 111 1.27 5.02 -2.29
N HIS A 112 2.34 4.22 -2.32
CA HIS A 112 2.60 3.20 -1.31
C HIS A 112 3.68 3.70 -0.34
N LEU A 113 3.39 3.64 0.96
CA LEU A 113 4.28 4.05 2.04
C LEU A 113 4.59 2.87 2.94
N PHE A 114 5.90 2.57 3.12
CA PHE A 114 6.33 1.44 3.93
C PHE A 114 7.17 1.88 5.12
N PHE A 115 6.79 1.36 6.28
CA PHE A 115 7.44 1.61 7.56
C PHE A 115 8.27 0.41 8.00
N THR A 116 9.38 0.64 8.68
CA THR A 116 9.97 -0.40 9.53
C THR A 116 9.06 -0.65 10.72
N ALA A 117 9.02 -1.87 11.22
CA ALA A 117 8.23 -2.18 12.40
C ALA A 117 8.86 -3.30 13.22
N ARG A 118 8.72 -3.23 14.56
CA ARG A 118 9.10 -4.31 15.46
C ARG A 118 7.86 -5.15 15.75
N LEU A 119 7.92 -6.45 15.47
CA LEU A 119 6.85 -7.41 15.75
C LEU A 119 6.73 -7.65 17.28
N LEU A 120 5.52 -7.55 17.80
CA LEU A 120 5.20 -7.74 19.22
C LEU A 120 4.33 -9.00 19.41
N GLY A 121 4.83 -9.95 20.23
CA GLY A 121 4.06 -11.15 20.59
C GLY A 121 3.80 -12.11 19.44
N ASP A 122 2.65 -12.78 19.48
CA ASP A 122 2.27 -13.82 18.52
C ASP A 122 1.64 -13.24 17.25
N TYR A 123 1.54 -14.08 16.22
CA TYR A 123 0.91 -13.77 14.94
C TYR A 123 0.14 -15.00 14.42
N ALA A 124 -0.86 -14.77 13.59
CA ALA A 124 -1.65 -15.79 12.93
C ALA A 124 -2.24 -15.24 11.63
N ALA A 125 -2.65 -16.11 10.72
CA ALA A 125 -3.33 -15.66 9.50
C ALA A 125 -4.66 -14.97 9.83
N GLY A 126 -4.82 -13.74 9.36
CA GLY A 126 -6.07 -13.02 9.39
C GLY A 126 -7.02 -13.48 8.27
N ALA A 127 -8.18 -12.83 8.16
CA ALA A 127 -9.24 -13.24 7.20
C ALA A 127 -8.80 -13.13 5.72
N GLU A 128 -7.88 -12.23 5.41
CA GLU A 128 -7.36 -11.99 4.07
C GLU A 128 -6.03 -12.72 3.78
N SER A 129 -5.58 -13.58 4.71
CA SER A 129 -4.34 -14.34 4.61
C SER A 129 -4.57 -15.84 4.65
N LEU A 130 -4.00 -16.59 3.70
CA LEU A 130 -3.96 -18.05 3.71
C LEU A 130 -2.95 -18.58 4.73
N GLU A 131 -1.86 -17.85 4.90
CA GLU A 131 -0.70 -18.22 5.69
C GLU A 131 0.06 -16.96 6.11
N VAL A 132 0.73 -17.00 7.26
CA VAL A 132 1.65 -15.96 7.72
C VAL A 132 2.90 -16.64 8.25
N ALA A 133 4.07 -16.20 7.80
CA ALA A 133 5.35 -16.83 8.17
C ALA A 133 6.47 -15.81 8.32
N MET A 134 7.50 -16.21 9.08
CA MET A 134 8.73 -15.43 9.28
C MET A 134 9.83 -15.93 8.34
N PHE A 135 10.45 -14.99 7.60
CA PHE A 135 11.49 -15.27 6.62
C PHE A 135 12.79 -14.57 6.99
N SER A 136 13.92 -15.25 6.85
CA SER A 136 15.23 -14.60 6.78
C SER A 136 15.44 -14.00 5.38
N GLU A 137 16.45 -13.15 5.20
CA GLU A 137 16.78 -12.54 3.89
C GLU A 137 16.95 -13.59 2.79
N ASP A 138 17.64 -14.70 3.11
CA ASP A 138 17.95 -15.78 2.16
C ASP A 138 16.73 -16.64 1.81
N ASP A 139 15.71 -16.67 2.66
CA ASP A 139 14.50 -17.51 2.50
C ASP A 139 13.34 -16.76 1.82
N ILE A 140 13.50 -15.47 1.50
CA ILE A 140 12.42 -14.67 0.86
C ILE A 140 12.02 -15.30 -0.47
N PRO A 141 10.73 -15.61 -0.67
CA PRO A 141 10.24 -16.18 -1.93
C PRO A 141 10.07 -15.07 -3.00
N TRP A 142 11.21 -14.56 -3.48
CA TRP A 142 11.26 -13.37 -4.36
C TRP A 142 10.39 -13.48 -5.61
N ASP A 143 10.25 -14.67 -6.19
CA ASP A 143 9.46 -14.88 -7.40
C ASP A 143 7.95 -14.93 -7.11
N ASP A 144 7.58 -15.20 -5.85
CA ASP A 144 6.21 -15.26 -5.37
C ASP A 144 5.79 -13.99 -4.60
N ILE A 145 6.57 -12.91 -4.66
CA ILE A 145 6.14 -11.63 -4.08
C ILE A 145 5.06 -10.99 -4.98
N ALA A 146 3.92 -10.69 -4.39
CA ALA A 146 2.70 -10.28 -5.09
C ALA A 146 2.86 -8.97 -5.89
N PHE A 147 3.53 -7.98 -5.31
CA PHE A 147 3.57 -6.62 -5.85
C PHE A 147 5.00 -6.07 -5.91
N GLN A 148 5.32 -5.38 -7.01
CA GLN A 148 6.63 -4.78 -7.20
C GLN A 148 6.98 -3.73 -6.13
N SER A 149 5.99 -3.00 -5.62
CA SER A 149 6.20 -2.04 -4.54
C SER A 149 6.62 -2.70 -3.23
N GLY A 150 6.00 -3.83 -2.88
CA GLY A 150 6.41 -4.64 -1.72
C GLY A 150 7.79 -5.28 -1.92
N ARG A 151 8.06 -5.76 -3.13
CA ARG A 151 9.40 -6.29 -3.49
C ARG A 151 10.48 -5.22 -3.33
N PHE A 152 10.24 -4.01 -3.83
CA PHE A 152 11.16 -2.88 -3.66
C PHE A 152 11.36 -2.53 -2.18
N ALA A 153 10.28 -2.45 -1.41
CA ALA A 153 10.37 -2.17 0.04
C ALA A 153 11.23 -3.23 0.76
N LEU A 154 11.03 -4.52 0.47
CA LEU A 154 11.83 -5.61 1.04
C LEU A 154 13.32 -5.48 0.66
N GLN A 155 13.63 -5.20 -0.60
CA GLN A 155 15.00 -5.01 -1.06
C GLN A 155 15.70 -3.88 -0.30
N MET A 156 15.04 -2.71 -0.20
CA MET A 156 15.59 -1.56 0.52
C MET A 156 15.72 -1.82 2.04
N TYR A 157 14.77 -2.56 2.62
CA TYR A 157 14.85 -2.95 4.01
C TYR A 157 16.12 -3.75 4.33
N PHE A 158 16.41 -4.78 3.54
CA PHE A 158 17.60 -5.59 3.72
C PHE A 158 18.89 -4.84 3.34
N GLU A 159 18.85 -3.99 2.32
CA GLU A 159 19.99 -3.16 1.92
C GLU A 159 20.38 -2.16 3.02
N ASP A 160 19.39 -1.59 3.70
CA ASP A 160 19.61 -0.69 4.84
C ASP A 160 20.30 -1.39 6.03
N LYS A 161 20.10 -2.68 6.23
CA LYS A 161 20.69 -3.47 7.34
C LYS A 161 20.50 -2.79 8.72
N GLY A 162 19.31 -2.27 8.97
CA GLY A 162 18.95 -1.55 10.18
C GLY A 162 19.48 -0.11 10.28
N ARG A 163 20.25 0.38 9.31
CA ARG A 163 20.72 1.77 9.25
C ARG A 163 19.61 2.70 8.79
N ASN A 164 19.71 3.96 9.19
CA ASN A 164 18.81 4.99 8.68
C ASN A 164 19.45 5.68 7.47
N ASN A 165 19.11 5.22 6.26
CA ASN A 165 19.57 5.80 4.99
C ASN A 165 18.55 6.80 4.39
N GLY A 166 17.58 7.26 5.19
CA GLY A 166 16.50 8.14 4.74
C GLY A 166 15.31 7.37 4.18
N VAL A 167 14.58 7.99 3.25
CA VAL A 167 13.44 7.38 2.56
C VAL A 167 13.84 7.05 1.13
N HIS A 168 13.75 5.77 0.77
CA HIS A 168 13.95 5.31 -0.60
C HIS A 168 12.70 5.63 -1.43
N ILE A 169 12.88 6.34 -2.54
CA ILE A 169 11.79 6.73 -3.44
C ILE A 169 11.90 5.96 -4.75
N HIS A 170 10.80 5.38 -5.20
CA HIS A 170 10.75 4.62 -6.45
C HIS A 170 9.46 4.92 -7.23
N GLU A 171 9.55 4.82 -8.55
CA GLU A 171 8.43 5.00 -9.46
C GLU A 171 8.19 3.73 -10.28
N LEU A 172 6.95 3.24 -10.26
CA LEU A 172 6.49 2.13 -11.09
C LEU A 172 5.56 2.67 -12.17
N ARG A 173 5.97 2.51 -13.43
CA ARG A 173 5.16 2.77 -14.63
C ARG A 173 5.18 1.56 -15.54
N ARG A 174 4.06 1.25 -16.16
CA ARG A 174 4.05 0.28 -17.26
C ARG A 174 4.81 0.88 -18.44
N SER A 175 5.74 0.12 -19.00
CA SER A 175 6.35 0.49 -20.27
C SER A 175 5.24 0.65 -21.29
N LYS A 176 5.14 1.83 -21.92
CA LYS A 176 4.26 1.98 -23.09
C LYS A 176 4.87 1.12 -24.20
N SER A 177 4.28 -0.05 -24.42
CA SER A 177 4.55 -0.87 -25.60
C SER A 177 3.90 -0.26 -26.83
#